data_dd08032245cb32125535d97936a78270
#
_entry.id   dd08032245cb32125535d97936a78270
#
_cell.length_a   1.000
_cell.length_b   1.000
_cell.length_c   1.000
_cell.angle_alpha   90.00
_cell.angle_beta   90.00
_cell.angle_gamma   90.00
#
_symmetry.space_group_name_H-M   'P 1'
#
loop_
_entity.id
_entity.type
_entity.pdbx_description
1 polymer ?
#
loop_
_entity_poly.entity_id
_entity_poly.type
_entity_poly.pdbx_seq_one_letter_code
_entity_poly.pdbx_strand_id
1 'polypeptide(L)'
;MSPTSNAGLHQELKSAVSELCRNFPDTYWRDLDSQRAYPEAFVQALTKAGYMATLIPEEYGGAGLGVAEATTILEEIHRSGGNAAACHAQMYVMGTLLRHGSETQKKKYLPALARGELRLQAFGVSEPTTGSDTTQMKTFARREGDKYVVKGQKIWISRAEHSDLMLLVARTTPIE
;
A
#
# COMPACT_ATOMS: atom_id res chain seq x y z
N MET A 1 10.38 20.77 13.72
CA MET A 1 10.45 21.42 12.40
C MET A 1 9.43 22.54 12.35
N SER A 2 9.80 23.71 11.81
CA SER A 2 8.93 24.89 11.74
C SER A 2 7.82 24.72 10.71
N PRO A 3 6.58 25.22 10.93
CA PRO A 3 5.46 25.11 9.99
C PRO A 3 5.75 25.64 8.58
N THR A 4 6.65 26.57 8.43
CA THR A 4 7.05 27.17 7.16
C THR A 4 7.90 26.25 6.27
N SER A 5 8.58 25.25 6.84
CA SER A 5 9.38 24.29 6.07
C SER A 5 8.52 23.23 5.37
N ASN A 6 7.37 22.85 5.95
CA ASN A 6 6.47 21.84 5.38
C ASN A 6 5.67 22.35 4.17
N ALA A 7 5.30 23.64 4.13
CA ALA A 7 4.54 24.20 3.01
C ALA A 7 5.34 24.18 1.69
N GLY A 8 6.65 24.46 1.75
CA GLY A 8 7.53 24.38 0.60
C GLY A 8 7.65 22.94 0.08
N LEU A 9 7.91 21.97 0.96
CA LEU A 9 8.00 20.55 0.59
C LEU A 9 6.69 20.04 -0.04
N HIS A 10 5.53 20.38 0.52
CA HIS A 10 4.24 19.98 -0.06
C HIS A 10 4.02 20.56 -1.46
N GLN A 11 4.44 21.81 -1.70
CA GLN A 11 4.34 22.42 -3.02
C GLN A 11 5.29 21.75 -4.03
N GLU A 12 6.49 21.42 -3.62
CA GLU A 12 7.45 20.69 -4.45
C GLU A 12 6.92 19.28 -4.80
N LEU A 13 6.39 18.56 -3.81
CA LEU A 13 5.76 17.25 -4.02
C LEU A 13 4.59 17.34 -5.01
N LYS A 14 3.68 18.31 -4.83
CA LYS A 14 2.56 18.53 -5.77
C LYS A 14 3.07 18.76 -7.19
N SER A 15 4.06 19.63 -7.36
CA SER A 15 4.61 19.94 -8.68
C SER A 15 5.26 18.72 -9.33
N ALA A 16 6.06 17.97 -8.59
CA ALA A 16 6.75 16.79 -9.08
C ALA A 16 5.81 15.62 -9.42
N VAL A 17 4.78 15.38 -8.58
CA VAL A 17 3.75 14.37 -8.84
C VAL A 17 2.90 14.75 -10.05
N SER A 18 2.50 16.02 -10.16
CA SER A 18 1.76 16.52 -11.32
C SER A 18 2.53 16.31 -12.61
N GLU A 19 3.83 16.63 -12.61
CA GLU A 19 4.71 16.42 -13.78
C GLU A 19 4.79 14.93 -14.17
N LEU A 20 4.96 14.03 -13.20
CA LEU A 20 4.95 12.59 -13.46
C LEU A 20 3.60 12.16 -14.07
N CYS A 21 2.48 12.63 -13.53
CA CYS A 21 1.14 12.28 -14.00
C CYS A 21 0.85 12.72 -15.43
N ARG A 22 1.49 13.77 -15.96
CA ARG A 22 1.34 14.20 -17.35
C ARG A 22 1.76 13.14 -18.37
N ASN A 23 2.61 12.20 -17.99
CA ASN A 23 3.00 11.07 -18.83
C ASN A 23 1.91 10.00 -18.97
N PHE A 24 0.82 10.12 -18.21
CA PHE A 24 -0.28 9.16 -18.13
C PHE A 24 -1.62 9.88 -18.41
N PRO A 25 -1.90 10.24 -19.68
CA PRO A 25 -3.09 11.00 -20.06
C PRO A 25 -4.37 10.18 -19.89
N ASP A 26 -5.53 10.83 -20.00
CA ASP A 26 -6.86 10.19 -19.87
C ASP A 26 -7.03 8.96 -20.75
N THR A 27 -6.41 8.93 -21.93
CA THR A 27 -6.44 7.77 -22.81
C THR A 27 -5.81 6.54 -22.17
N TYR A 28 -4.68 6.70 -21.49
CA TYR A 28 -4.02 5.62 -20.75
C TYR A 28 -4.97 4.99 -19.70
N TRP A 29 -5.66 5.83 -18.93
CA TRP A 29 -6.58 5.35 -17.90
C TRP A 29 -7.83 4.69 -18.48
N ARG A 30 -8.39 5.24 -19.56
CA ARG A 30 -9.54 4.63 -20.25
C ARG A 30 -9.21 3.28 -20.88
N ASP A 31 -8.04 3.15 -21.47
CA ASP A 31 -7.57 1.89 -22.06
C ASP A 31 -7.41 0.81 -20.99
N LEU A 32 -6.81 1.15 -19.83
CA LEU A 32 -6.69 0.23 -18.70
C LEU A 32 -8.05 -0.20 -18.14
N ASP A 33 -8.98 0.75 -17.99
CA ASP A 33 -10.32 0.45 -17.50
C ASP A 33 -11.07 -0.50 -18.44
N SER A 34 -11.02 -0.24 -19.76
CA SER A 34 -11.64 -1.10 -20.76
C SER A 34 -11.08 -2.52 -20.77
N GLN A 35 -9.78 -2.67 -20.50
CA GLN A 35 -9.08 -3.95 -20.42
C GLN A 35 -9.14 -4.59 -19.02
N ARG A 36 -9.67 -3.88 -18.02
CA ARG A 36 -9.61 -4.27 -16.60
C ARG A 36 -8.18 -4.55 -16.13
N ALA A 37 -7.23 -3.78 -16.65
CA ALA A 37 -5.80 -4.01 -16.46
C ALA A 37 -5.24 -3.22 -15.27
N TYR A 38 -4.18 -3.78 -14.68
CA TYR A 38 -3.41 -3.10 -13.63
C TYR A 38 -2.51 -2.02 -14.25
N PRO A 39 -2.36 -0.84 -13.62
CA PRO A 39 -1.58 0.28 -14.16
C PRO A 39 -0.07 0.08 -13.94
N GLU A 40 0.50 -0.96 -14.53
CA GLU A 40 1.89 -1.38 -14.32
C GLU A 40 2.90 -0.25 -14.55
N ALA A 41 2.80 0.42 -15.71
CA ALA A 41 3.74 1.48 -16.08
C ALA A 41 3.66 2.68 -15.11
N PHE A 42 2.46 3.03 -14.67
CA PHE A 42 2.25 4.09 -13.69
C PHE A 42 2.83 3.72 -12.32
N VAL A 43 2.58 2.49 -11.84
CA VAL A 43 3.12 2.01 -10.57
C VAL A 43 4.64 1.95 -10.59
N GLN A 44 5.22 1.52 -11.70
CA GLN A 44 6.69 1.54 -11.89
C GLN A 44 7.24 2.96 -11.87
N ALA A 45 6.56 3.92 -12.51
CA ALA A 45 6.97 5.33 -12.47
C ALA A 45 6.93 5.90 -11.05
N LEU A 46 5.85 5.62 -10.29
CA LEU A 46 5.74 6.02 -8.87
C LEU A 46 6.83 5.37 -8.01
N THR A 47 7.14 4.09 -8.24
CA THR A 47 8.19 3.37 -7.53
C THR A 47 9.55 3.99 -7.80
N LYS A 48 9.89 4.23 -9.08
CA LYS A 48 11.15 4.84 -9.50
C LYS A 48 11.34 6.26 -8.94
N ALA A 49 10.25 7.00 -8.81
CA ALA A 49 10.25 8.34 -8.20
C ALA A 49 10.27 8.31 -6.66
N GLY A 50 10.21 7.13 -6.01
CA GLY A 50 10.23 6.96 -4.56
C GLY A 50 8.88 7.16 -3.87
N TYR A 51 7.82 7.48 -4.60
CA TYR A 51 6.50 7.77 -4.00
C TYR A 51 5.85 6.55 -3.35
N MET A 52 6.14 5.34 -3.83
CA MET A 52 5.66 4.10 -3.21
C MET A 52 6.35 3.80 -1.87
N ALA A 53 7.50 4.44 -1.60
CA ALA A 53 8.32 4.26 -0.40
C ALA A 53 8.32 5.49 0.53
N THR A 54 7.38 6.42 0.35
CA THR A 54 7.30 7.69 1.09
C THR A 54 7.35 7.49 2.61
N LEU A 55 6.61 6.51 3.13
CA LEU A 55 6.50 6.21 4.56
C LEU A 55 7.59 5.28 5.09
N ILE A 56 8.40 4.67 4.22
CA ILE A 56 9.49 3.78 4.65
C ILE A 56 10.62 4.63 5.20
N PRO A 57 11.16 4.32 6.40
CA PRO A 57 12.33 5.00 6.94
C PRO A 57 13.55 4.96 5.99
N GLU A 58 14.38 5.99 6.06
CA GLU A 58 15.59 6.11 5.23
C GLU A 58 16.55 4.92 5.42
N GLU A 59 16.66 4.39 6.63
CA GLU A 59 17.47 3.20 6.94
C GLU A 59 17.07 1.94 6.14
N TYR A 60 15.83 1.90 5.63
CA TYR A 60 15.32 0.83 4.75
C TYR A 60 15.20 1.27 3.29
N GLY A 61 15.75 2.43 2.92
CA GLY A 61 15.77 2.92 1.55
C GLY A 61 14.52 3.69 1.13
N GLY A 62 13.69 4.12 2.07
CA GLY A 62 12.54 4.99 1.82
C GLY A 62 12.86 6.48 2.00
N ALA A 63 11.83 7.32 1.94
CA ALA A 63 11.95 8.76 2.10
C ALA A 63 11.80 9.23 3.57
N GLY A 64 11.36 8.37 4.48
CA GLY A 64 11.16 8.70 5.90
C GLY A 64 10.14 9.81 6.15
N LEU A 65 9.26 10.09 5.20
CA LEU A 65 8.26 11.14 5.28
C LEU A 65 7.00 10.68 6.04
N GLY A 66 6.14 11.63 6.37
CA GLY A 66 4.94 11.38 7.15
C GLY A 66 3.68 11.17 6.33
N VAL A 67 2.56 10.97 7.04
CA VAL A 67 1.24 10.78 6.44
C VAL A 67 0.78 12.03 5.67
N ALA A 68 1.19 13.24 6.09
CA ALA A 68 0.84 14.48 5.40
C ALA A 68 1.42 14.51 3.98
N GLU A 69 2.69 14.14 3.82
CA GLU A 69 3.36 14.04 2.52
C GLU A 69 2.78 12.92 1.67
N ALA A 70 2.51 11.76 2.27
CA ALA A 70 1.84 10.65 1.60
C ALA A 70 0.45 11.06 1.07
N THR A 71 -0.34 11.78 1.88
CA THR A 71 -1.64 12.32 1.48
C THR A 71 -1.51 13.34 0.34
N THR A 72 -0.52 14.22 0.41
CA THR A 72 -0.23 15.19 -0.66
C THR A 72 0.03 14.51 -2.00
N ILE A 73 0.79 13.42 -2.00
CA ILE A 73 1.06 12.61 -3.21
C ILE A 73 -0.25 12.01 -3.76
N LEU A 74 -1.05 11.37 -2.90
CA LEU A 74 -2.31 10.73 -3.31
C LEU A 74 -3.31 11.75 -3.84
N GLU A 75 -3.46 12.89 -3.16
CA GLU A 75 -4.32 13.99 -3.59
C GLU A 75 -3.93 14.49 -4.99
N GLU A 76 -2.64 14.71 -5.22
CA GLU A 76 -2.17 15.23 -6.49
C GLU A 76 -2.33 14.22 -7.64
N ILE A 77 -2.12 12.92 -7.40
CA ILE A 77 -2.41 11.88 -8.38
C ILE A 77 -3.88 11.94 -8.81
N HIS A 78 -4.80 12.01 -7.85
CA HIS A 78 -6.23 12.07 -8.16
C HIS A 78 -6.64 13.40 -8.82
N ARG A 79 -6.06 14.52 -8.37
CA ARG A 79 -6.28 15.83 -8.99
C ARG A 79 -5.82 15.87 -10.45
N SER A 80 -4.79 15.12 -10.79
CA SER A 80 -4.27 14.96 -12.14
C SER A 80 -5.07 13.97 -13.01
N GLY A 81 -6.19 13.43 -12.52
CA GLY A 81 -7.01 12.45 -13.24
C GLY A 81 -6.52 11.01 -13.14
N GLY A 82 -5.44 10.76 -12.40
CA GLY A 82 -4.87 9.41 -12.22
C GLY A 82 -5.59 8.58 -11.13
N ASN A 83 -5.30 7.29 -11.10
CA ASN A 83 -5.80 6.37 -10.08
C ASN A 83 -4.68 6.01 -9.08
N ALA A 84 -4.76 6.58 -7.88
CA ALA A 84 -3.79 6.34 -6.81
C ALA A 84 -3.99 5.02 -6.04
N ALA A 85 -4.94 4.17 -6.41
CA ALA A 85 -5.35 3.01 -5.60
C ALA A 85 -4.20 2.04 -5.27
N ALA A 86 -3.26 1.81 -6.17
CA ALA A 86 -2.10 0.94 -5.93
C ALA A 86 -1.12 1.58 -4.93
N CYS A 87 -0.86 2.88 -5.08
CA CYS A 87 -0.01 3.65 -4.17
C CYS A 87 -0.61 3.71 -2.76
N HIS A 88 -1.87 4.11 -2.66
CA HIS A 88 -2.61 4.13 -1.40
C HIS A 88 -2.61 2.76 -0.71
N ALA A 89 -2.89 1.68 -1.45
CA ALA A 89 -2.91 0.34 -0.90
C ALA A 89 -1.55 -0.04 -0.28
N GLN A 90 -0.45 0.22 -0.97
CA GLN A 90 0.87 -0.08 -0.41
C GLN A 90 1.17 0.77 0.83
N MET A 91 0.80 2.04 0.84
CA MET A 91 1.01 2.93 1.98
C MET A 91 0.31 2.43 3.25
N TYR A 92 -0.99 2.10 3.20
CA TYR A 92 -1.69 1.67 4.42
C TYR A 92 -1.36 0.24 4.84
N VAL A 93 -1.16 -0.69 3.89
CA VAL A 93 -0.79 -2.07 4.23
C VAL A 93 0.63 -2.12 4.80
N MET A 94 1.57 -1.40 4.21
CA MET A 94 2.93 -1.27 4.70
C MET A 94 2.99 -0.57 6.07
N GLY A 95 2.10 0.38 6.33
CA GLY A 95 1.97 1.04 7.64
C GLY A 95 1.76 0.04 8.78
N THR A 96 1.09 -1.10 8.52
CA THR A 96 0.97 -2.19 9.48
C THR A 96 2.31 -2.87 9.75
N LEU A 97 3.11 -3.13 8.71
CA LEU A 97 4.46 -3.69 8.87
C LEU A 97 5.38 -2.74 9.64
N LEU A 98 5.32 -1.43 9.35
CA LEU A 98 6.08 -0.41 10.07
C LEU A 98 5.74 -0.38 11.56
N ARG A 99 4.45 -0.48 11.91
CA ARG A 99 3.96 -0.36 13.29
C ARG A 99 4.10 -1.66 14.08
N HIS A 100 3.82 -2.81 13.47
CA HIS A 100 3.64 -4.09 14.16
C HIS A 100 4.63 -5.18 13.72
N GLY A 101 5.37 -4.98 12.64
CA GLY A 101 6.38 -5.93 12.18
C GLY A 101 7.55 -6.03 13.17
N SER A 102 8.09 -7.25 13.33
CA SER A 102 9.36 -7.42 14.03
C SER A 102 10.50 -6.77 13.25
N GLU A 103 11.61 -6.47 13.93
CA GLU A 103 12.79 -5.91 13.27
C GLU A 103 13.33 -6.83 12.15
N THR A 104 13.24 -8.14 12.35
CA THR A 104 13.57 -9.13 11.31
C THR A 104 12.67 -9.00 10.08
N GLN A 105 11.37 -8.83 10.28
CA GLN A 105 10.41 -8.62 9.18
C GLN A 105 10.66 -7.28 8.47
N LYS A 106 10.87 -6.20 9.21
CA LYS A 106 11.17 -4.88 8.64
C LYS A 106 12.44 -4.94 7.79
N LYS A 107 13.54 -5.46 8.32
CA LYS A 107 14.81 -5.60 7.59
C LYS A 107 14.69 -6.48 6.34
N LYS A 108 13.83 -7.50 6.38
CA LYS A 108 13.62 -8.41 5.26
C LYS A 108 12.78 -7.79 4.15
N TYR A 109 11.69 -7.10 4.49
CA TYR A 109 10.69 -6.71 3.51
C TYR A 109 10.76 -5.24 3.09
N LEU A 110 11.04 -4.31 4.02
CA LEU A 110 10.99 -2.88 3.70
C LEU A 110 11.96 -2.45 2.60
N PRO A 111 13.23 -2.91 2.57
CA PRO A 111 14.14 -2.54 1.48
C PRO A 111 13.66 -3.03 0.10
N ALA A 112 13.12 -4.24 0.03
CA ALA A 112 12.60 -4.80 -1.22
C ALA A 112 11.32 -4.07 -1.68
N LEU A 113 10.45 -3.68 -0.74
CA LEU A 113 9.28 -2.83 -1.02
C LEU A 113 9.69 -1.44 -1.50
N ALA A 114 10.71 -0.83 -0.89
CA ALA A 114 11.21 0.48 -1.29
C ALA A 114 11.75 0.49 -2.72
N ARG A 115 12.44 -0.58 -3.13
CA ARG A 115 12.97 -0.74 -4.50
C ARG A 115 11.93 -1.24 -5.52
N GLY A 116 10.72 -1.61 -5.07
CA GLY A 116 9.68 -2.17 -5.94
C GLY A 116 9.94 -3.62 -6.39
N GLU A 117 10.83 -4.33 -5.72
CA GLU A 117 11.10 -5.77 -5.93
C GLU A 117 9.99 -6.65 -5.34
N LEU A 118 9.26 -6.11 -4.36
CA LEU A 118 8.08 -6.72 -3.75
C LEU A 118 6.93 -5.71 -3.74
N ARG A 119 5.71 -6.22 -3.92
CA ARG A 119 4.47 -5.47 -3.79
C ARG A 119 3.65 -5.99 -2.62
N LEU A 120 3.29 -5.10 -1.71
CA LEU A 120 2.43 -5.37 -0.56
C LEU A 120 1.20 -4.46 -0.66
N GLN A 121 0.25 -4.82 -1.53
CA GLN A 121 -0.94 -4.04 -1.85
C GLN A 121 -2.24 -4.78 -1.54
N ALA A 122 -2.16 -6.07 -1.27
CA ALA A 122 -3.32 -6.89 -0.94
C ALA A 122 -3.62 -6.87 0.57
N PHE A 123 -4.88 -6.65 0.91
CA PHE A 123 -5.35 -6.62 2.30
C PHE A 123 -6.58 -7.51 2.48
N GLY A 124 -6.38 -8.68 3.10
CA GLY A 124 -7.40 -9.69 3.34
C GLY A 124 -8.12 -9.47 4.68
N VAL A 125 -9.22 -8.71 4.67
CA VAL A 125 -10.05 -8.41 5.85
C VAL A 125 -11.43 -8.99 5.72
N SER A 126 -12.20 -8.52 4.72
CA SER A 126 -13.62 -8.87 4.54
C SER A 126 -13.83 -10.36 4.31
N GLU A 127 -14.90 -10.89 4.86
CA GLU A 127 -15.35 -12.26 4.71
C GLU A 127 -16.77 -12.30 4.13
N PRO A 128 -17.26 -13.42 3.59
CA PRO A 128 -18.62 -13.51 3.06
C PRO A 128 -19.71 -13.09 4.05
N THR A 129 -19.44 -13.25 5.33
CA THR A 129 -20.40 -12.93 6.42
C THR A 129 -19.96 -11.76 7.30
N THR A 130 -18.82 -11.12 7.00
CA THR A 130 -18.21 -10.12 7.89
C THR A 130 -17.58 -8.99 7.07
N GLY A 131 -18.11 -7.80 7.21
CA GLY A 131 -17.61 -6.57 6.57
C GLY A 131 -17.22 -5.53 7.62
N SER A 132 -18.14 -4.62 7.93
CA SER A 132 -17.88 -3.49 8.85
C SER A 132 -17.55 -3.93 10.28
N ASP A 133 -18.22 -4.96 10.80
CA ASP A 133 -17.91 -5.54 12.09
C ASP A 133 -16.82 -6.62 11.96
N THR A 134 -15.58 -6.21 11.88
CA THR A 134 -14.43 -7.12 11.78
C THR A 134 -14.23 -7.98 13.02
N THR A 135 -14.89 -7.68 14.13
CA THR A 135 -14.83 -8.51 15.35
C THR A 135 -15.50 -9.88 15.16
N GLN A 136 -16.38 -10.02 14.17
CA GLN A 136 -17.09 -11.25 13.83
C GLN A 136 -16.35 -12.13 12.79
N MET A 137 -15.12 -11.78 12.42
CA MET A 137 -14.39 -12.58 11.43
C MET A 137 -14.17 -14.02 11.90
N LYS A 138 -14.26 -14.95 10.93
CA LYS A 138 -14.16 -16.40 11.17
C LYS A 138 -12.82 -16.98 10.72
N THR A 139 -12.07 -16.30 9.87
CA THR A 139 -10.71 -16.74 9.49
C THR A 139 -9.87 -16.91 10.74
N PHE A 140 -9.37 -18.11 10.95
CA PHE A 140 -8.66 -18.50 12.16
C PHE A 140 -7.26 -19.02 11.85
N ALA A 141 -6.27 -18.55 12.57
CA ALA A 141 -4.88 -18.94 12.48
C ALA A 141 -4.48 -19.69 13.77
N ARG A 142 -4.41 -21.02 13.70
CA ARG A 142 -3.99 -21.88 14.81
C ARG A 142 -2.48 -22.06 14.79
N ARG A 143 -1.83 -21.81 15.91
CA ARG A 143 -0.40 -22.07 16.05
C ARG A 143 -0.11 -23.56 16.18
N GLU A 144 0.78 -24.08 15.38
CA GLU A 144 1.30 -25.46 15.40
C GLU A 144 2.83 -25.42 15.37
N GLY A 145 3.45 -25.48 16.53
CA GLY A 145 4.90 -25.35 16.66
C GLY A 145 5.40 -23.96 16.23
N ASP A 146 6.21 -23.92 15.18
CA ASP A 146 6.79 -22.73 14.58
C ASP A 146 5.94 -22.10 13.46
N LYS A 147 4.78 -22.69 13.15
CA LYS A 147 3.90 -22.31 12.04
C LYS A 147 2.51 -21.93 12.51
N TYR A 148 1.79 -21.24 11.62
CA TYR A 148 0.34 -21.04 11.75
C TYR A 148 -0.38 -21.81 10.64
N VAL A 149 -1.36 -22.62 11.02
CA VAL A 149 -2.33 -23.21 10.09
C VAL A 149 -3.52 -22.28 10.02
N VAL A 150 -3.76 -21.72 8.84
CA VAL A 150 -4.83 -20.74 8.63
C VAL A 150 -5.98 -21.39 7.87
N LYS A 151 -7.20 -21.24 8.41
CA LYS A 151 -8.44 -21.69 7.77
C LYS A 151 -9.44 -20.53 7.72
N GLY A 152 -9.98 -20.25 6.54
CA GLY A 152 -10.95 -19.18 6.34
C GLY A 152 -11.14 -18.82 4.88
N GLN A 153 -11.92 -17.77 4.65
CA GLN A 153 -12.19 -17.23 3.32
C GLN A 153 -12.27 -15.72 3.41
N LYS A 154 -11.56 -15.04 2.51
CA LYS A 154 -11.63 -13.59 2.33
C LYS A 154 -12.23 -13.26 0.98
N ILE A 155 -12.94 -12.14 0.90
CA ILE A 155 -13.55 -11.62 -0.33
C ILE A 155 -13.15 -10.17 -0.55
N TRP A 156 -13.33 -9.69 -1.77
CA TRP A 156 -13.08 -8.30 -2.17
C TRP A 156 -11.64 -7.84 -1.97
N ILE A 157 -10.68 -8.75 -2.21
CA ILE A 157 -9.26 -8.43 -2.04
C ILE A 157 -8.75 -7.77 -3.32
N SER A 158 -8.70 -6.46 -3.30
CA SER A 158 -8.13 -5.69 -4.40
C SER A 158 -6.64 -6.00 -4.56
N ARG A 159 -6.19 -6.10 -5.83
CA ARG A 159 -4.78 -6.28 -6.20
C ARG A 159 -4.11 -7.56 -5.68
N ALA A 160 -4.89 -8.59 -5.31
CA ALA A 160 -4.32 -9.87 -4.87
C ALA A 160 -3.42 -10.50 -5.94
N GLU A 161 -3.83 -10.43 -7.22
CA GLU A 161 -3.07 -10.94 -8.37
C GLU A 161 -1.75 -10.18 -8.61
N HIS A 162 -1.70 -8.91 -8.20
CA HIS A 162 -0.56 -8.01 -8.43
C HIS A 162 0.29 -7.76 -7.17
N SER A 163 0.16 -8.62 -6.16
CA SER A 163 0.88 -8.51 -4.89
C SER A 163 1.68 -9.76 -4.59
N ASP A 164 2.94 -9.58 -4.22
CA ASP A 164 3.81 -10.68 -3.76
C ASP A 164 3.49 -11.09 -2.33
N LEU A 165 2.99 -10.15 -1.55
CA LEU A 165 2.62 -10.32 -0.15
C LEU A 165 1.20 -9.79 0.09
N MET A 166 0.51 -10.45 1.03
CA MET A 166 -0.81 -10.01 1.50
C MET A 166 -0.78 -9.81 3.02
N LEU A 167 -1.34 -8.71 3.49
CA LEU A 167 -1.70 -8.57 4.88
C LEU A 167 -3.01 -9.31 5.13
N LEU A 168 -2.93 -10.43 5.83
CA LEU A 168 -4.09 -11.24 6.19
C LEU A 168 -4.50 -11.00 7.65
N VAL A 169 -5.73 -10.57 7.85
CA VAL A 169 -6.31 -10.46 9.20
C VAL A 169 -6.99 -11.77 9.56
N ALA A 170 -6.56 -12.37 10.65
CA ALA A 170 -7.09 -13.63 11.17
C ALA A 170 -7.17 -13.61 12.70
N ARG A 171 -8.07 -14.37 13.26
CA ARG A 171 -8.13 -14.59 14.72
C ARG A 171 -7.07 -15.61 15.13
N THR A 172 -6.49 -15.40 16.29
CA THR A 172 -5.65 -16.41 16.97
C THR A 172 -6.33 -16.95 18.22
N THR A 173 -7.44 -16.30 18.66
CA THR A 173 -8.29 -16.74 19.76
C THR A 173 -9.70 -17.03 19.21
N PRO A 174 -10.33 -18.15 19.57
CA PRO A 174 -11.70 -18.44 19.17
C PRO A 174 -12.70 -17.35 19.60
N ILE A 175 -13.83 -17.27 18.91
CA ILE A 175 -14.98 -16.49 19.38
C ILE A 175 -15.62 -17.33 20.49
N GLU A 176 -15.87 -16.71 21.63
CA GLU A 176 -16.67 -17.31 22.72
C GLU A 176 -18.14 -17.41 22.35
#